data_2f666e6cce6338dede25fef5184b746d
#
_entry.id   2f666e6cce6338dede25fef5184b746d
#
_cell.length_a   1.000
_cell.length_b   1.000
_cell.length_c   1.000
_cell.angle_alpha   90.00
_cell.angle_beta   90.00
_cell.angle_gamma   90.00
#
_symmetry.space_group_name_H-M   'P 1'
#
loop_
_entity.id
_entity.type
_entity.pdbx_description
1 polymer ?
#
loop_
_entity_poly.entity_id
_entity_poly.type
_entity_poly.pdbx_seq_one_letter_code
_entity_poly.pdbx_strand_id
1 'polypeptide(L)'
;ILSTRPDLLPADYIVELAKLQDQAPPFPFEEIKRVFYEDFKQDINKVFSWVDENPLASASIAQVHRARTFDGKEVIIKVQRPDMEDDLLRDIQLFSRLIAMAPETIKSFIVDAEIALKEVEKATRIELDFRNEVQALIRFRKNNEKRAVVTAPKPWVEYTSKRVLVEEYV
;
A
#
# COMPACT_ATOMS: atom_id res chain seq x y z
N ILE A 1 5.27 11.18 -8.36
CA ILE A 1 6.36 12.18 -8.24
C ILE A 1 6.56 12.91 -9.57
N LEU A 2 6.78 12.23 -10.73
CA LEU A 2 6.98 12.90 -12.02
C LEU A 2 5.76 13.70 -12.50
N SER A 3 4.56 13.24 -12.20
CA SER A 3 3.29 13.92 -12.53
C SER A 3 3.06 15.24 -11.77
N THR A 4 3.84 15.52 -10.73
CA THR A 4 3.78 16.78 -9.96
C THR A 4 4.93 17.74 -10.30
N ARG A 5 5.71 17.46 -11.35
CA ARG A 5 6.89 18.22 -11.76
C ARG A 5 6.73 18.81 -13.17
N PRO A 6 5.93 19.90 -13.33
CA PRO A 6 5.73 20.57 -14.62
C PRO A 6 7.00 21.27 -15.13
N ASP A 7 8.02 21.37 -14.29
CA ASP A 7 9.35 21.87 -14.64
C ASP A 7 10.23 20.83 -15.37
N LEU A 8 9.90 19.54 -15.26
CA LEU A 8 10.69 18.46 -15.87
C LEU A 8 10.04 17.84 -17.11
N LEU A 9 8.72 17.91 -17.23
CA LEU A 9 7.98 17.23 -18.30
C LEU A 9 6.97 18.16 -18.98
N PRO A 10 6.73 17.99 -20.29
CA PRO A 10 5.65 18.67 -21.00
C PRO A 10 4.28 18.35 -20.39
N ALA A 11 3.35 19.31 -20.48
CA ALA A 11 2.02 19.21 -19.87
C ALA A 11 1.25 17.95 -20.29
N ASP A 12 1.35 17.54 -21.55
CA ASP A 12 0.67 16.35 -22.07
C ASP A 12 1.14 15.06 -21.37
N TYR A 13 2.44 14.95 -21.07
CA TYR A 13 3.00 13.82 -20.31
C TYR A 13 2.55 13.83 -18.86
N ILE A 14 2.41 15.00 -18.26
CA ILE A 14 1.92 15.15 -16.88
C ILE A 14 0.48 14.67 -16.76
N VAL A 15 -0.38 15.03 -17.74
CA VAL A 15 -1.77 14.57 -17.80
C VAL A 15 -1.87 13.04 -17.89
N GLU A 16 -1.06 12.41 -18.74
CA GLU A 16 -1.04 10.95 -18.87
C GLU A 16 -0.48 10.27 -17.61
N LEU A 17 0.59 10.81 -17.03
CA LEU A 17 1.14 10.29 -15.77
C LEU A 17 0.21 10.48 -14.57
N ALA A 18 -0.59 11.55 -14.54
CA ALA A 18 -1.60 11.75 -13.51
C ALA A 18 -2.67 10.66 -13.53
N LYS A 19 -3.07 10.16 -14.71
CA LYS A 19 -4.02 9.04 -14.84
C LYS A 19 -3.50 7.76 -14.17
N LEU A 20 -2.18 7.57 -14.07
CA LEU A 20 -1.58 6.41 -13.40
C LEU A 20 -1.59 6.51 -11.87
N GLN A 21 -1.86 7.70 -11.31
CA GLN A 21 -1.88 7.90 -9.86
C GLN A 21 -3.20 7.49 -9.21
N ASP A 22 -4.34 7.71 -9.89
CA ASP A 22 -5.65 7.75 -9.24
C ASP A 22 -6.62 6.63 -9.68
N GLN A 23 -6.22 5.74 -10.59
CA GLN A 23 -7.16 4.77 -11.19
C GLN A 23 -6.56 3.36 -11.35
N ALA A 24 -6.03 2.80 -10.29
CA ALA A 24 -5.81 1.37 -10.30
C ALA A 24 -7.19 0.68 -10.31
N PRO A 25 -7.53 -0.15 -11.33
CA PRO A 25 -8.82 -0.81 -11.37
C PRO A 25 -9.04 -1.64 -10.10
N PRO A 26 -10.23 -1.62 -9.52
CA PRO A 26 -10.53 -2.45 -8.36
C PRO A 26 -10.38 -3.93 -8.72
N PHE A 27 -9.92 -4.73 -7.77
CA PHE A 27 -9.91 -6.17 -7.89
C PHE A 27 -11.14 -6.78 -7.18
N PRO A 28 -11.56 -8.01 -7.56
CA PRO A 28 -12.80 -8.61 -7.05
C PRO A 28 -12.81 -8.74 -5.53
N PHE A 29 -13.97 -8.53 -4.90
CA PHE A 29 -14.16 -8.66 -3.46
C PHE A 29 -13.83 -10.07 -2.93
N GLU A 30 -13.98 -11.11 -3.76
CA GLU A 30 -13.57 -12.47 -3.42
C GLU A 30 -12.07 -12.58 -3.10
N GLU A 31 -11.22 -11.77 -3.77
CA GLU A 31 -9.79 -11.71 -3.45
C GLU A 31 -9.55 -11.07 -2.08
N ILE A 32 -10.35 -10.06 -1.69
CA ILE A 32 -10.33 -9.48 -0.34
C ILE A 32 -10.60 -10.56 0.71
N LYS A 33 -11.65 -11.35 0.51
CA LYS A 33 -12.01 -12.47 1.39
C LYS A 33 -10.89 -13.51 1.46
N ARG A 34 -10.29 -13.83 0.31
CA ARG A 34 -9.18 -14.78 0.22
C ARG A 34 -7.98 -14.31 1.04
N VAL A 35 -7.50 -13.08 0.80
CA VAL A 35 -6.35 -12.53 1.53
C VAL A 35 -6.64 -12.46 3.03
N PHE A 36 -7.84 -12.01 3.41
CA PHE A 36 -8.25 -11.95 4.81
C PHE A 36 -8.24 -13.34 5.46
N TYR A 37 -8.82 -14.34 4.79
CA TYR A 37 -8.83 -15.72 5.29
C TYR A 37 -7.43 -16.33 5.39
N GLU A 38 -6.57 -16.07 4.41
CA GLU A 38 -5.18 -16.54 4.43
C GLU A 38 -4.40 -16.01 5.63
N ASP A 39 -4.61 -14.75 6.01
CA ASP A 39 -3.88 -14.10 7.09
C ASP A 39 -4.46 -14.41 8.48
N PHE A 40 -5.80 -14.44 8.62
CA PHE A 40 -6.46 -14.58 9.93
C PHE A 40 -7.07 -15.96 10.18
N LYS A 41 -7.14 -16.85 9.17
CA LYS A 41 -7.81 -18.16 9.22
C LYS A 41 -9.27 -18.06 9.66
N GLN A 42 -9.89 -16.94 9.39
CA GLN A 42 -11.29 -16.63 9.70
C GLN A 42 -11.96 -15.97 8.52
N ASP A 43 -13.26 -16.24 8.34
CA ASP A 43 -14.06 -15.55 7.36
C ASP A 43 -14.27 -14.09 7.79
N ILE A 44 -14.13 -13.15 6.85
CA ILE A 44 -14.30 -11.73 7.09
C ILE A 44 -15.68 -11.40 7.70
N ASN A 45 -16.72 -12.13 7.31
CA ASN A 45 -18.09 -11.97 7.82
C ASN A 45 -18.27 -12.51 9.26
N LYS A 46 -17.30 -13.25 9.80
CA LYS A 46 -17.27 -13.65 11.20
C LYS A 46 -16.62 -12.61 12.10
N VAL A 47 -15.85 -11.70 11.50
CA VAL A 47 -15.13 -10.62 12.19
C VAL A 47 -15.93 -9.32 12.13
N PHE A 48 -16.55 -9.05 11.00
CA PHE A 48 -17.34 -7.83 10.76
C PHE A 48 -18.80 -8.18 10.54
N SER A 49 -19.71 -7.39 11.11
CA SER A 49 -21.16 -7.54 10.93
C SER A 49 -21.61 -7.13 9.52
N TRP A 50 -20.82 -6.29 8.87
CA TRP A 50 -21.04 -5.84 7.50
C TRP A 50 -19.73 -5.36 6.88
N VAL A 51 -19.54 -5.63 5.60
CA VAL A 51 -18.43 -5.10 4.77
C VAL A 51 -19.04 -4.64 3.45
N ASP A 52 -18.69 -3.42 3.01
CA ASP A 52 -19.08 -2.94 1.70
C ASP A 52 -18.24 -3.66 0.63
N GLU A 53 -18.91 -4.34 -0.30
CA GLU A 53 -18.23 -5.04 -1.39
C GLU A 53 -17.65 -4.06 -2.43
N ASN A 54 -18.25 -2.85 -2.53
CA ASN A 54 -17.70 -1.80 -3.36
C ASN A 54 -16.56 -1.10 -2.64
N PRO A 55 -15.38 -0.97 -3.25
CA PRO A 55 -14.27 -0.31 -2.60
C PRO A 55 -14.52 1.19 -2.41
N LEU A 56 -14.16 1.70 -1.25
CA LEU A 56 -14.10 3.13 -0.98
C LEU A 56 -12.99 3.79 -1.81
N ALA A 57 -11.89 3.09 -1.98
CA ALA A 57 -10.73 3.52 -2.78
C ALA A 57 -9.96 2.32 -3.30
N SER A 58 -9.35 2.47 -4.47
CA SER A 58 -8.45 1.47 -5.06
C SER A 58 -7.16 2.16 -5.48
N ALA A 59 -6.07 1.81 -4.81
CA ALA A 59 -4.73 2.35 -5.06
C ALA A 59 -3.82 1.31 -5.74
N SER A 60 -2.59 1.71 -6.08
CA SER A 60 -1.61 0.84 -6.74
C SER A 60 -1.30 -0.41 -5.93
N ILE A 61 -1.16 -0.29 -4.61
CA ILE A 61 -0.73 -1.39 -3.73
C ILE A 61 -1.89 -2.02 -2.94
N ALA A 62 -3.03 -1.35 -2.80
CA ALA A 62 -4.10 -1.80 -1.92
C ALA A 62 -5.48 -1.30 -2.34
N GLN A 63 -6.51 -1.94 -1.82
CA GLN A 63 -7.90 -1.56 -1.93
C GLN A 63 -8.50 -1.37 -0.53
N VAL A 64 -9.37 -0.39 -0.37
CA VAL A 64 -9.96 -0.01 0.91
C VAL A 64 -11.46 -0.24 0.87
N HIS A 65 -12.00 -0.91 1.89
CA HIS A 65 -13.43 -1.17 2.04
C HIS A 65 -13.95 -0.62 3.38
N ARG A 66 -15.17 -0.12 3.38
CA ARG A 66 -15.85 0.20 4.63
C ARG A 66 -16.37 -1.08 5.27
N ALA A 67 -16.33 -1.11 6.59
CA ALA A 67 -16.88 -2.22 7.35
C ALA A 67 -17.46 -1.74 8.68
N ARG A 68 -18.23 -2.62 9.31
CA ARG A 68 -18.78 -2.39 10.65
C ARG A 68 -18.51 -3.60 11.53
N THR A 69 -18.01 -3.36 12.72
CA THR A 69 -17.82 -4.39 13.74
C THR A 69 -19.14 -4.83 14.34
N PHE A 70 -19.18 -5.94 15.06
CA PHE A 70 -20.39 -6.41 15.75
C PHE A 70 -20.83 -5.49 16.89
N ASP A 71 -19.93 -4.68 17.47
CA ASP A 71 -20.25 -3.65 18.46
C ASP A 71 -20.63 -2.29 17.81
N GLY A 72 -20.83 -2.27 16.50
CA GLY A 72 -21.39 -1.15 15.75
C GLY A 72 -20.39 -0.06 15.35
N LYS A 73 -19.10 -0.25 15.54
CA LYS A 73 -18.09 0.74 15.14
C LYS A 73 -17.83 0.70 13.64
N GLU A 74 -17.75 1.89 13.05
CA GLU A 74 -17.35 2.04 11.64
C GLU A 74 -15.83 1.96 11.53
N VAL A 75 -15.36 1.13 10.60
CA VAL A 75 -13.94 0.91 10.32
C VAL A 75 -13.70 0.85 8.81
N ILE A 76 -12.46 0.98 8.42
CA ILE A 76 -12.00 0.63 7.09
C ILE A 76 -11.08 -0.58 7.15
N ILE A 77 -11.15 -1.39 6.11
CA ILE A 77 -10.27 -2.54 5.88
C ILE A 77 -9.46 -2.22 4.64
N LYS A 78 -8.16 -2.08 4.80
CA LYS A 78 -7.21 -1.87 3.71
C LYS A 78 -6.53 -3.20 3.43
N VAL A 79 -6.65 -3.71 2.22
CA VAL A 79 -6.12 -5.01 1.81
C VAL A 79 -5.18 -4.83 0.64
N GLN A 80 -3.99 -5.40 0.74
CA GLN A 80 -3.03 -5.38 -0.36
C GLN A 80 -3.54 -6.15 -1.57
N ARG A 81 -3.14 -5.69 -2.75
CA ARG A 81 -3.38 -6.44 -3.99
C ARG A 81 -2.71 -7.81 -3.88
N PRO A 82 -3.42 -8.88 -4.30
CA PRO A 82 -2.81 -10.19 -4.41
C PRO A 82 -1.52 -10.15 -5.23
N ASP A 83 -0.54 -10.94 -4.82
CA ASP A 83 0.73 -11.18 -5.52
C ASP A 83 1.62 -9.94 -5.76
N MET A 84 1.22 -8.77 -5.24
CA MET A 84 1.91 -7.50 -5.45
C MET A 84 3.39 -7.54 -5.04
N GLU A 85 3.72 -8.17 -3.91
CA GLU A 85 5.10 -8.27 -3.45
C GLU A 85 5.95 -9.10 -4.42
N ASP A 86 5.43 -10.22 -4.88
CA ASP A 86 6.14 -11.12 -5.80
C ASP A 86 6.34 -10.47 -7.17
N ASP A 87 5.34 -9.77 -7.69
CA ASP A 87 5.43 -9.06 -8.95
C ASP A 87 6.48 -7.95 -8.89
N LEU A 88 6.45 -7.14 -7.83
CA LEU A 88 7.37 -6.04 -7.66
C LEU A 88 8.81 -6.52 -7.46
N LEU A 89 9.01 -7.61 -6.74
CA LEU A 89 10.33 -8.22 -6.57
C LEU A 89 10.87 -8.80 -7.89
N ARG A 90 10.00 -9.41 -8.71
CA ARG A 90 10.37 -9.87 -10.06
C ARG A 90 10.80 -8.70 -10.95
N ASP A 91 10.08 -7.60 -10.92
CA ASP A 91 10.41 -6.40 -11.68
C ASP A 91 11.77 -5.83 -11.26
N ILE A 92 12.02 -5.69 -9.96
CA ILE A 92 13.31 -5.24 -9.42
C ILE A 92 14.45 -6.18 -9.87
N GLN A 93 14.25 -7.51 -9.81
CA GLN A 93 15.23 -8.47 -10.28
C GLN A 93 15.48 -8.36 -11.79
N LEU A 94 14.44 -8.12 -12.58
CA LEU A 94 14.58 -7.89 -14.01
C LEU A 94 15.42 -6.65 -14.30
N PHE A 95 15.13 -5.53 -13.63
CA PHE A 95 15.94 -4.31 -13.74
C PHE A 95 17.39 -4.54 -13.33
N SER A 96 17.64 -5.25 -12.23
CA SER A 96 19.01 -5.59 -11.80
C SER A 96 19.78 -6.39 -12.86
N ARG A 97 19.10 -7.34 -13.52
CA ARG A 97 19.72 -8.12 -14.61
C ARG A 97 20.01 -7.25 -15.84
N LEU A 98 19.11 -6.36 -16.23
CA LEU A 98 19.31 -5.44 -17.34
C LEU A 98 20.50 -4.51 -17.06
N ILE A 99 20.63 -3.99 -15.86
CA ILE A 99 21.79 -3.18 -15.44
C ILE A 99 23.09 -4.00 -15.53
N ALA A 100 23.08 -5.23 -15.04
CA ALA A 100 24.26 -6.10 -15.05
C ALA A 100 24.74 -6.43 -16.49
N MET A 101 23.81 -6.46 -17.47
CA MET A 101 24.10 -6.71 -18.88
C MET A 101 24.52 -5.45 -19.64
N ALA A 102 24.48 -4.28 -19.03
CA ALA A 102 24.82 -3.02 -19.70
C ALA A 102 26.30 -2.98 -20.10
N PRO A 103 26.63 -2.37 -21.26
CA PRO A 103 28.01 -2.16 -21.68
C PRO A 103 28.81 -1.35 -20.65
N GLU A 104 30.13 -1.59 -20.53
CA GLU A 104 31.01 -0.88 -19.59
C GLU A 104 30.98 0.65 -19.75
N THR A 105 30.77 1.14 -20.98
CA THR A 105 30.60 2.58 -21.26
C THR A 105 29.38 3.20 -20.58
N ILE A 106 28.38 2.39 -20.24
CA ILE A 106 27.15 2.82 -19.58
C ILE A 106 27.24 2.52 -18.08
N LYS A 107 27.96 1.50 -17.67
CA LYS A 107 28.09 1.10 -16.25
C LYS A 107 28.62 2.21 -15.34
N SER A 108 29.50 3.09 -15.85
CA SER A 108 29.98 4.23 -15.06
C SER A 108 28.87 5.21 -14.65
N PHE A 109 27.78 5.27 -15.43
CA PHE A 109 26.58 6.05 -15.10
C PHE A 109 25.56 5.24 -14.28
N ILE A 110 25.75 3.91 -14.14
CA ILE A 110 24.78 2.97 -13.56
C ILE A 110 25.17 2.55 -12.12
N VAL A 111 26.38 2.86 -11.67
CA VAL A 111 26.81 2.50 -10.27
C VAL A 111 25.78 3.00 -9.24
N ASP A 112 25.24 4.19 -9.44
CA ASP A 112 24.21 4.74 -8.58
C ASP A 112 22.86 4.02 -8.75
N ALA A 113 22.58 3.40 -9.91
CA ALA A 113 21.32 2.73 -10.19
C ALA A 113 21.17 1.40 -9.42
N GLU A 114 22.27 0.65 -9.20
CA GLU A 114 22.23 -0.56 -8.35
C GLU A 114 21.94 -0.22 -6.88
N ILE A 115 22.53 0.87 -6.40
CA ILE A 115 22.28 1.38 -5.05
C ILE A 115 20.82 1.86 -4.96
N ALA A 116 20.37 2.61 -5.96
CA ALA A 116 18.99 3.10 -6.03
C ALA A 116 17.98 1.94 -6.05
N LEU A 117 18.23 0.87 -6.82
CA LEU A 117 17.35 -0.30 -6.84
C LEU A 117 17.28 -1.02 -5.49
N LYS A 118 18.39 -1.14 -4.76
CA LYS A 118 18.41 -1.71 -3.41
C LYS A 118 17.60 -0.87 -2.43
N GLU A 119 17.71 0.46 -2.52
CA GLU A 119 16.92 1.36 -1.68
C GLU A 119 15.43 1.31 -2.05
N VAL A 120 15.08 1.21 -3.35
CA VAL A 120 13.71 1.00 -3.80
C VAL A 120 13.16 -0.33 -3.28
N GLU A 121 13.91 -1.43 -3.39
CA GLU A 121 13.50 -2.73 -2.85
C GLU A 121 13.22 -2.65 -1.34
N LYS A 122 14.13 -2.03 -0.60
CA LYS A 122 14.00 -1.86 0.85
C LYS A 122 12.78 -1.00 1.21
N ALA A 123 12.61 0.14 0.56
CA ALA A 123 11.47 1.03 0.77
C ALA A 123 10.15 0.31 0.47
N THR A 124 10.10 -0.40 -0.65
CA THR A 124 8.95 -1.20 -1.07
C THR A 124 8.58 -2.28 -0.04
N ARG A 125 9.55 -3.04 0.47
CA ARG A 125 9.30 -4.05 1.50
C ARG A 125 8.73 -3.44 2.79
N ILE A 126 9.14 -2.22 3.12
CA ILE A 126 8.62 -1.48 4.28
C ILE A 126 7.18 -1.02 4.03
N GLU A 127 6.88 -0.50 2.85
CA GLU A 127 5.52 -0.05 2.47
C GLU A 127 4.54 -1.21 2.32
N LEU A 128 5.01 -2.36 1.84
CA LEU A 128 4.20 -3.57 1.71
C LEU A 128 4.00 -4.32 3.05
N ASP A 129 4.36 -3.75 4.18
CA ASP A 129 4.09 -4.32 5.49
C ASP A 129 3.26 -3.34 6.33
N PHE A 130 1.94 -3.51 6.34
CA PHE A 130 1.01 -2.65 7.09
C PHE A 130 1.24 -2.65 8.60
N ARG A 131 1.98 -3.60 9.15
CA ARG A 131 2.38 -3.56 10.56
C ARG A 131 3.24 -2.33 10.85
N ASN A 132 4.03 -1.85 9.87
CA ASN A 132 4.79 -0.61 10.00
C ASN A 132 3.87 0.62 10.09
N GLU A 133 2.82 0.66 9.28
CA GLU A 133 1.80 1.72 9.31
C GLU A 133 1.10 1.75 10.68
N VAL A 134 0.70 0.60 11.20
CA VAL A 134 0.10 0.49 12.55
C VAL A 134 1.05 1.00 13.64
N GLN A 135 2.32 0.63 13.59
CA GLN A 135 3.30 1.13 14.57
C GLN A 135 3.48 2.66 14.48
N ALA A 136 3.42 3.20 13.27
CA ALA A 136 3.46 4.66 13.06
C ALA A 136 2.20 5.33 13.63
N LEU A 137 1.01 4.80 13.36
CA LEU A 137 -0.26 5.31 13.92
C LEU A 137 -0.27 5.28 15.45
N ILE A 138 0.14 4.18 16.06
CA ILE A 138 0.23 4.05 17.54
C ILE A 138 1.18 5.10 18.11
N ARG A 139 2.37 5.26 17.53
CA ARG A 139 3.35 6.27 17.97
C ARG A 139 2.81 7.68 17.78
N PHE A 140 2.18 7.96 16.64
CA PHE A 140 1.60 9.27 16.37
C PHE A 140 0.52 9.63 17.39
N ARG A 141 -0.43 8.72 17.65
CA ARG A 141 -1.48 8.90 18.65
C ARG A 141 -0.90 9.17 20.03
N LYS A 142 0.06 8.35 20.48
CA LYS A 142 0.74 8.50 21.77
C LYS A 142 1.43 9.86 21.90
N ASN A 143 2.15 10.29 20.86
CA ASN A 143 2.88 11.57 20.88
C ASN A 143 1.96 12.79 20.87
N ASN A 144 0.73 12.64 20.39
CA ASN A 144 -0.25 13.72 20.27
C ASN A 144 -1.44 13.58 21.26
N GLU A 145 -1.39 12.66 22.20
CA GLU A 145 -2.47 12.37 23.15
C GLU A 145 -2.98 13.59 23.94
N LYS A 146 -2.10 14.58 24.16
CA LYS A 146 -2.41 15.84 24.84
C LYS A 146 -2.84 16.98 23.92
N ARG A 147 -2.91 16.74 22.61
CA ARG A 147 -3.25 17.74 21.60
C ARG A 147 -4.66 17.52 21.08
N ALA A 148 -5.61 18.34 21.51
CA ALA A 148 -7.03 18.20 21.18
C ALA A 148 -7.37 18.34 19.67
N VAL A 149 -6.46 18.91 18.86
CA VAL A 149 -6.72 19.28 17.45
C VAL A 149 -6.09 18.28 16.46
N VAL A 150 -5.24 17.37 16.93
CA VAL A 150 -4.49 16.45 16.08
C VAL A 150 -4.83 15.02 16.48
N THR A 151 -5.49 14.30 15.58
CA THR A 151 -5.81 12.88 15.76
C THR A 151 -5.36 12.06 14.55
N ALA A 152 -5.26 10.76 14.74
CA ALA A 152 -5.10 9.79 13.67
C ALA A 152 -6.07 8.64 13.91
N PRO A 153 -6.50 7.89 12.88
CA PRO A 153 -7.34 6.73 13.03
C PRO A 153 -6.79 5.76 14.07
N LYS A 154 -7.66 5.16 14.86
CA LYS A 154 -7.26 4.11 15.80
C LYS A 154 -7.08 2.80 15.04
N PRO A 155 -5.87 2.20 15.01
CA PRO A 155 -5.69 0.89 14.41
C PRO A 155 -6.25 -0.23 15.29
N TRP A 156 -6.79 -1.26 14.63
CA TRP A 156 -7.26 -2.50 15.25
C TRP A 156 -6.18 -3.56 15.08
N VAL A 157 -5.27 -3.60 16.06
CA VAL A 157 -4.04 -4.42 15.99
C VAL A 157 -4.34 -5.91 15.82
N GLU A 158 -5.42 -6.39 16.45
CA GLU A 158 -5.89 -7.78 16.37
C GLU A 158 -6.33 -8.21 14.96
N TYR A 159 -6.71 -7.25 14.11
CA TYR A 159 -7.10 -7.47 12.71
C TYR A 159 -6.12 -6.83 11.74
N THR A 160 -4.88 -6.71 12.16
CA THR A 160 -3.79 -6.22 11.31
C THR A 160 -2.75 -7.33 11.08
N SER A 161 -2.40 -7.50 9.83
CA SER A 161 -1.35 -8.41 9.36
C SER A 161 -0.35 -7.65 8.48
N LYS A 162 0.53 -8.38 7.80
CA LYS A 162 1.37 -7.78 6.76
C LYS A 162 0.54 -7.18 5.62
N ARG A 163 -0.54 -7.87 5.20
CA ARG A 163 -1.34 -7.56 4.00
C ARG A 163 -2.68 -6.90 4.30
N VAL A 164 -3.10 -6.85 5.55
CA VAL A 164 -4.40 -6.30 5.96
C VAL A 164 -4.19 -5.30 7.09
N LEU A 165 -4.79 -4.13 6.96
CA LEU A 165 -4.87 -3.11 8.01
C LEU A 165 -6.33 -2.79 8.26
N VAL A 166 -6.73 -2.81 9.53
CA VAL A 166 -8.04 -2.34 9.98
C VAL A 166 -7.85 -1.13 10.87
N GLU A 167 -8.56 -0.06 10.57
CA GLU A 167 -8.51 1.18 11.33
C GLU A 167 -9.86 1.88 11.39
N GLU A 168 -10.00 2.80 12.33
CA GLU A 168 -11.20 3.61 12.52
C GLU A 168 -11.52 4.41 11.25
N TYR A 169 -12.79 4.44 10.87
CA TYR A 169 -13.28 5.33 9.82
C TYR A 169 -13.48 6.74 10.40
N VAL A 170 -12.71 7.71 9.95
CA VAL A 170 -12.73 9.11 10.36
C VAL A 170 -13.20 10.04 9.25
#